data_bcab8e9fff8ccfa507a455d2ed3aeb3a
#
_entry.id   bcab8e9fff8ccfa507a455d2ed3aeb3a
#
_cell.length_a   1.000
_cell.length_b   1.000
_cell.length_c   1.000
_cell.angle_alpha   90.00
_cell.angle_beta   90.00
_cell.angle_gamma   90.00
#
_symmetry.space_group_name_H-M   'P 1'
#
loop_
_entity.id
_entity.type
_entity.pdbx_description
1 polymer ?
#
loop_
_entity_poly.entity_id
_entity_poly.type
_entity_poly.pdbx_seq_one_letter_code
_entity_poly.pdbx_strand_id
1 'polypeptide(L)'
;MRLRNIPGAKDAIAESIYVIQNPQENKGNWDKIFPQNQPVHLEVGMGKGRFLMDMAKLHPEINYIGIEMYDSVLLRAIQKKEALAEEGQELSNLKFMRMDARLLPEVFEKGEVSRIYLNFSDPWPKARHASRRLTSREFLSRYDKILKEDGTIEFKTDNRGLFDFSLEEVPEAGWKLEAHTFDLHHNEEMMVGNVMTEYEEKFSSMGNPICKMIIRR
;
A
#
# COMPACT_ATOMS: atom_id res chain seq x y z
N MET A 1 -12.52 11.67 5.99
CA MET A 1 -13.81 10.92 6.07
C MET A 1 -14.02 10.45 7.50
N ARG A 2 -15.20 10.60 8.10
CA ARG A 2 -15.43 10.08 9.45
C ARG A 2 -15.64 8.56 9.37
N LEU A 3 -14.70 7.79 9.86
CA LEU A 3 -14.82 6.32 9.93
C LEU A 3 -15.95 5.96 10.89
N ARG A 4 -16.96 5.23 10.39
CA ARG A 4 -18.05 4.71 11.22
C ARG A 4 -17.65 3.31 11.70
N ASN A 5 -17.79 3.07 13.00
CA ASN A 5 -17.68 1.72 13.52
C ASN A 5 -18.80 0.85 12.91
N ILE A 6 -18.45 -0.30 12.36
CA ILE A 6 -19.40 -1.29 11.84
C ILE A 6 -19.46 -2.43 12.87
N PRO A 7 -20.61 -2.67 13.52
CA PRO A 7 -20.76 -3.81 14.42
C PRO A 7 -20.39 -5.11 13.72
N GLY A 8 -19.71 -6.01 14.42
CA GLY A 8 -19.28 -7.31 13.87
C GLY A 8 -18.06 -7.26 12.91
N ALA A 9 -17.51 -6.07 12.61
CA ALA A 9 -16.35 -5.98 11.69
C ALA A 9 -15.13 -6.75 12.19
N LYS A 10 -14.87 -6.75 13.50
CA LYS A 10 -13.74 -7.47 14.10
C LYS A 10 -13.88 -8.98 13.96
N ASP A 11 -15.09 -9.50 14.20
CA ASP A 11 -15.37 -10.93 14.12
C ASP A 11 -15.25 -11.41 12.66
N ALA A 12 -15.84 -10.66 11.72
CA ALA A 12 -15.72 -10.95 10.29
C ALA A 12 -14.27 -10.92 9.79
N ILE A 13 -13.43 -10.00 10.30
CA ILE A 13 -12.00 -9.95 9.98
C ILE A 13 -11.28 -11.17 10.55
N ALA A 14 -11.58 -11.56 11.79
CA ALA A 14 -10.95 -12.71 12.47
C ALA A 14 -11.29 -14.04 11.78
N GLU A 15 -12.49 -14.17 11.20
CA GLU A 15 -12.96 -15.38 10.52
C GLU A 15 -12.60 -15.42 9.02
N SER A 16 -12.15 -14.31 8.44
CA SER A 16 -11.90 -14.20 7.01
C SER A 16 -10.67 -14.97 6.57
N ILE A 17 -10.83 -15.86 5.57
CA ILE A 17 -9.74 -16.60 4.93
C ILE A 17 -8.80 -15.69 4.09
N TYR A 18 -9.23 -14.48 3.79
CA TYR A 18 -8.46 -13.49 3.04
C TYR A 18 -7.53 -12.67 3.92
N VAL A 19 -7.70 -12.75 5.26
CA VAL A 19 -6.90 -12.00 6.22
C VAL A 19 -5.89 -12.89 6.92
N ILE A 20 -4.64 -12.47 6.92
CA ILE A 20 -3.56 -13.13 7.67
C ILE A 20 -3.69 -12.69 9.13
N GLN A 21 -4.01 -13.63 10.03
CA GLN A 21 -4.37 -13.35 11.41
C GLN A 21 -3.17 -13.01 12.31
N ASN A 22 -2.11 -13.80 12.28
CA ASN A 22 -0.92 -13.63 13.11
C ASN A 22 0.30 -13.34 12.21
N PRO A 23 0.39 -12.15 11.60
CA PRO A 23 1.40 -11.89 10.57
C PRO A 23 2.84 -12.02 11.07
N GLN A 24 3.10 -11.80 12.38
CA GLN A 24 4.43 -11.93 12.97
C GLN A 24 4.97 -13.38 12.92
N GLU A 25 4.09 -14.38 12.93
CA GLU A 25 4.46 -15.81 12.85
C GLU A 25 5.02 -16.18 11.47
N ASN A 26 4.76 -15.35 10.47
CA ASN A 26 5.21 -15.59 9.09
C ASN A 26 6.55 -14.91 8.75
N LYS A 27 7.14 -14.19 9.69
CA LYS A 27 8.42 -13.51 9.48
C LYS A 27 9.50 -14.52 9.08
N GLY A 28 10.19 -14.24 7.96
CA GLY A 28 11.17 -15.15 7.36
C GLY A 28 10.58 -16.30 6.53
N ASN A 29 9.24 -16.34 6.33
CA ASN A 29 8.54 -17.42 5.64
C ASN A 29 7.40 -16.93 4.74
N TRP A 30 7.45 -15.73 4.28
CA TRP A 30 6.38 -15.15 3.45
C TRP A 30 6.23 -15.83 2.08
N ASP A 31 7.27 -16.50 1.62
CA ASP A 31 7.26 -17.38 0.44
C ASP A 31 6.28 -18.55 0.55
N LYS A 32 5.88 -18.94 1.79
CA LYS A 32 4.99 -20.08 2.07
C LYS A 32 3.52 -19.69 2.25
N ILE A 33 3.22 -18.40 2.27
CA ILE A 33 1.86 -17.90 2.58
C ILE A 33 0.94 -17.94 1.36
N PHE A 34 1.52 -17.88 0.18
CA PHE A 34 0.81 -17.92 -1.09
C PHE A 34 0.98 -19.27 -1.78
N PRO A 35 0.05 -19.64 -2.70
CA PRO A 35 0.16 -20.89 -3.45
C PRO A 35 1.44 -21.00 -4.30
N GLN A 36 2.00 -19.86 -4.68
CA GLN A 36 3.23 -19.78 -5.48
C GLN A 36 4.23 -18.82 -4.83
N ASN A 37 5.51 -19.22 -4.85
CA ASN A 37 6.60 -18.37 -4.40
C ASN A 37 6.93 -17.31 -5.46
N GLN A 38 6.38 -16.12 -5.27
CA GLN A 38 6.49 -14.96 -6.17
C GLN A 38 6.93 -13.73 -5.39
N PRO A 39 7.41 -12.67 -6.08
CA PRO A 39 7.73 -11.40 -5.43
C PRO A 39 6.53 -10.87 -4.63
N VAL A 40 6.79 -10.37 -3.42
CA VAL A 40 5.74 -9.80 -2.55
C VAL A 40 5.75 -8.28 -2.67
N HIS A 41 4.61 -7.71 -3.02
CA HIS A 41 4.36 -6.28 -3.04
C HIS A 41 3.35 -5.90 -1.94
N LEU A 42 3.59 -4.76 -1.29
CA LEU A 42 2.70 -4.25 -0.23
C LEU A 42 2.00 -2.96 -0.68
N GLU A 43 0.74 -2.78 -0.28
CA GLU A 43 0.14 -1.45 -0.20
C GLU A 43 -0.12 -1.12 1.27
N VAL A 44 0.43 0.00 1.74
CA VAL A 44 0.25 0.47 3.12
C VAL A 44 -0.83 1.54 3.16
N GLY A 45 -1.90 1.26 3.90
CA GLY A 45 -3.10 2.09 3.90
C GLY A 45 -3.97 1.84 2.67
N MET A 46 -4.20 0.56 2.33
CA MET A 46 -4.88 0.14 1.11
C MET A 46 -6.33 0.58 0.98
N GLY A 47 -6.93 1.12 2.03
CA GLY A 47 -8.33 1.51 2.04
C GLY A 47 -9.24 0.32 1.74
N LYS A 48 -10.12 0.46 0.74
CA LYS A 48 -11.08 -0.59 0.34
C LYS A 48 -10.49 -1.59 -0.68
N GLY A 49 -9.20 -1.54 -0.95
CA GLY A 49 -8.44 -2.55 -1.68
C GLY A 49 -8.62 -2.60 -3.19
N ARG A 50 -9.34 -1.67 -3.84
CA ARG A 50 -9.56 -1.69 -5.30
C ARG A 50 -8.24 -1.75 -6.07
N PHE A 51 -7.28 -0.89 -5.73
CA PHE A 51 -5.98 -0.85 -6.40
C PHE A 51 -5.28 -2.20 -6.38
N LEU A 52 -5.21 -2.86 -5.23
CA LEU A 52 -4.58 -4.18 -5.12
C LEU A 52 -5.37 -5.27 -5.83
N MET A 53 -6.70 -5.20 -5.86
CA MET A 53 -7.52 -6.16 -6.62
C MET A 53 -7.26 -6.04 -8.12
N ASP A 54 -7.16 -4.80 -8.64
CA ASP A 54 -6.84 -4.56 -10.04
C ASP A 54 -5.39 -4.97 -10.36
N MET A 55 -4.42 -4.67 -9.48
CA MET A 55 -3.04 -5.14 -9.61
C MET A 55 -2.92 -6.66 -9.60
N ALA A 56 -3.63 -7.34 -8.70
CA ALA A 56 -3.60 -8.80 -8.59
C ALA A 56 -4.19 -9.50 -9.83
N LYS A 57 -5.18 -8.89 -10.48
CA LYS A 57 -5.72 -9.36 -11.75
C LYS A 57 -4.74 -9.18 -12.91
N LEU A 58 -4.11 -8.00 -12.98
CA LEU A 58 -3.20 -7.64 -14.06
C LEU A 58 -1.85 -8.39 -13.99
N HIS A 59 -1.41 -8.73 -12.76
CA HIS A 59 -0.10 -9.30 -12.48
C HIS A 59 -0.24 -10.56 -11.61
N PRO A 60 -0.72 -11.67 -12.18
CA PRO A 60 -0.87 -12.93 -11.44
C PRO A 60 0.48 -13.55 -11.00
N GLU A 61 1.59 -13.07 -11.57
CA GLU A 61 2.96 -13.45 -11.23
C GLU A 61 3.53 -12.73 -9.99
N ILE A 62 2.73 -11.90 -9.30
CA ILE A 62 3.13 -11.13 -8.11
C ILE A 62 2.15 -11.42 -6.99
N ASN A 63 2.66 -11.61 -5.78
CA ASN A 63 1.86 -11.73 -4.57
C ASN A 63 1.65 -10.35 -3.93
N TYR A 64 0.41 -10.02 -3.60
CA TYR A 64 0.04 -8.74 -3.03
C TYR A 64 -0.47 -8.88 -1.60
N ILE A 65 -0.05 -7.95 -0.74
CA ILE A 65 -0.54 -7.84 0.63
C ILE A 65 -1.01 -6.40 0.87
N GLY A 66 -2.27 -6.25 1.23
CA GLY A 66 -2.86 -4.98 1.62
C GLY A 66 -2.90 -4.80 3.13
N ILE A 67 -2.39 -3.67 3.61
CA ILE A 67 -2.35 -3.34 5.03
C ILE A 67 -3.34 -2.20 5.32
N GLU A 68 -4.24 -2.46 6.27
CA GLU A 68 -5.21 -1.46 6.73
C GLU A 68 -5.38 -1.57 8.26
N MET A 69 -5.38 -0.44 8.96
CA MET A 69 -5.52 -0.42 10.40
C MET A 69 -6.97 -0.30 10.89
N TYR A 70 -7.87 0.15 10.04
CA TYR A 70 -9.26 0.43 10.40
C TYR A 70 -10.18 -0.73 10.02
N ASP A 71 -10.80 -1.36 11.02
CA ASP A 71 -11.67 -2.53 10.86
C ASP A 71 -12.78 -2.31 9.84
N SER A 72 -13.46 -1.17 9.91
CA SER A 72 -14.58 -0.85 9.01
C SER A 72 -14.17 -0.67 7.54
N VAL A 73 -12.93 -0.28 7.29
CA VAL A 73 -12.39 -0.11 5.94
C VAL A 73 -11.93 -1.45 5.39
N LEU A 74 -11.19 -2.20 6.20
CA LEU A 74 -10.72 -3.55 5.86
C LEU A 74 -11.90 -4.49 5.56
N LEU A 75 -12.98 -4.43 6.37
CA LEU A 75 -14.18 -5.22 6.11
C LEU A 75 -14.76 -4.95 4.70
N ARG A 76 -14.72 -3.70 4.23
CA ARG A 76 -15.19 -3.38 2.86
C ARG A 76 -14.29 -3.98 1.78
N ALA A 77 -12.98 -4.07 2.03
CA ALA A 77 -12.06 -4.75 1.11
C ALA A 77 -12.33 -6.26 1.07
N ILE A 78 -12.56 -6.89 2.23
CA ILE A 78 -12.93 -8.30 2.33
C ILE A 78 -14.20 -8.57 1.53
N GLN A 79 -15.28 -7.82 1.77
CA GLN A 79 -16.56 -7.96 1.07
C GLN A 79 -16.43 -7.82 -0.46
N LYS A 80 -15.60 -6.90 -0.93
CA LYS A 80 -15.33 -6.75 -2.37
C LYS A 80 -14.60 -7.98 -2.94
N LYS A 81 -13.61 -8.51 -2.20
CA LYS A 81 -12.89 -9.70 -2.65
C LYS A 81 -13.78 -10.93 -2.65
N GLU A 82 -14.66 -11.10 -1.66
CA GLU A 82 -15.68 -12.14 -1.62
C GLU A 82 -16.60 -12.06 -2.83
N ALA A 83 -17.13 -10.89 -3.15
CA ALA A 83 -17.99 -10.70 -4.32
C ALA A 83 -17.26 -11.06 -5.64
N LEU A 84 -15.97 -10.72 -5.78
CA LEU A 84 -15.18 -11.13 -6.94
C LEU A 84 -15.02 -12.65 -7.02
N ALA A 85 -14.80 -13.33 -5.91
CA ALA A 85 -14.69 -14.79 -5.86
C ALA A 85 -16.03 -15.47 -6.23
N GLU A 86 -17.16 -14.95 -5.76
CA GLU A 86 -18.51 -15.40 -6.14
C GLU A 86 -18.78 -15.25 -7.64
N GLU A 87 -18.18 -14.24 -8.27
CA GLU A 87 -18.21 -14.05 -9.75
C GLU A 87 -17.19 -14.92 -10.49
N GLY A 88 -16.48 -15.82 -9.81
CA GLY A 88 -15.47 -16.70 -10.39
C GLY A 88 -14.11 -16.05 -10.62
N GLN A 89 -13.87 -14.86 -10.04
CA GLN A 89 -12.61 -14.13 -10.12
C GLN A 89 -11.82 -14.31 -8.80
N GLU A 90 -11.28 -15.50 -8.55
CA GLU A 90 -10.45 -15.75 -7.37
C GLU A 90 -9.08 -15.09 -7.52
N LEU A 91 -8.72 -14.26 -6.54
CA LEU A 91 -7.42 -13.59 -6.46
C LEU A 91 -6.55 -14.30 -5.41
N SER A 92 -6.04 -15.49 -5.72
CA SER A 92 -5.23 -16.30 -4.80
C SER A 92 -3.90 -15.64 -4.44
N ASN A 93 -3.43 -14.71 -5.27
CA ASN A 93 -2.22 -13.91 -5.09
C ASN A 93 -2.46 -12.61 -4.28
N LEU A 94 -3.63 -12.43 -3.64
CA LEU A 94 -3.94 -11.27 -2.80
C LEU A 94 -4.39 -11.70 -1.40
N LYS A 95 -3.75 -11.14 -0.39
CA LYS A 95 -4.13 -11.27 1.03
C LYS A 95 -4.17 -9.89 1.70
N PHE A 96 -4.84 -9.83 2.84
CA PHE A 96 -4.94 -8.62 3.65
C PHE A 96 -4.36 -8.81 5.04
N MET A 97 -3.96 -7.71 5.68
CA MET A 97 -3.55 -7.68 7.09
C MET A 97 -4.18 -6.48 7.80
N ARG A 98 -4.71 -6.75 9.00
CA ARG A 98 -5.13 -5.70 9.90
C ARG A 98 -3.99 -5.37 10.85
N MET A 99 -3.25 -4.29 10.56
CA MET A 99 -2.14 -3.89 11.41
C MET A 99 -1.77 -2.42 11.28
N ASP A 100 -1.03 -1.91 12.27
CA ASP A 100 -0.34 -0.63 12.18
C ASP A 100 0.98 -0.82 11.41
N ALA A 101 1.21 -0.02 10.38
CA ALA A 101 2.42 -0.11 9.55
C ALA A 101 3.74 0.18 10.31
N ARG A 102 3.67 0.73 11.52
CA ARG A 102 4.85 0.88 12.40
C ARG A 102 5.45 -0.46 12.81
N LEU A 103 4.66 -1.54 12.75
CA LEU A 103 5.05 -2.91 13.13
C LEU A 103 5.62 -3.72 11.95
N LEU A 104 5.77 -3.12 10.75
CA LEU A 104 6.29 -3.83 9.58
C LEU A 104 7.60 -4.61 9.83
N PRO A 105 8.60 -4.07 10.55
CA PRO A 105 9.84 -4.81 10.84
C PRO A 105 9.66 -6.01 11.81
N GLU A 106 8.53 -6.09 12.50
CA GLU A 106 8.18 -7.26 13.34
C GLU A 106 7.55 -8.38 12.52
N VAL A 107 7.03 -8.04 11.33
CA VAL A 107 6.27 -8.93 10.45
C VAL A 107 7.11 -9.45 9.29
N PHE A 108 8.00 -8.64 8.76
CA PHE A 108 8.85 -9.00 7.63
C PHE A 108 10.35 -8.94 8.00
N GLU A 109 11.13 -9.83 7.41
CA GLU A 109 12.58 -9.74 7.40
C GLU A 109 13.09 -8.90 6.22
N LYS A 110 14.36 -8.53 6.28
CA LYS A 110 15.04 -7.86 5.16
C LYS A 110 15.00 -8.73 3.91
N GLY A 111 14.53 -8.14 2.81
CA GLY A 111 14.47 -8.79 1.51
C GLY A 111 13.19 -9.57 1.21
N GLU A 112 12.23 -9.61 2.14
CA GLU A 112 10.95 -10.30 1.88
C GLU A 112 9.97 -9.48 1.03
N VAL A 113 10.14 -8.15 0.97
CA VAL A 113 9.27 -7.25 0.19
C VAL A 113 10.02 -6.69 -1.01
N SER A 114 9.43 -6.77 -2.20
CA SER A 114 10.04 -6.27 -3.43
C SER A 114 9.60 -4.85 -3.76
N ARG A 115 8.36 -4.46 -3.40
CA ARG A 115 7.82 -3.13 -3.67
C ARG A 115 6.79 -2.71 -2.64
N ILE A 116 6.74 -1.41 -2.36
CA ILE A 116 5.72 -0.82 -1.50
C ILE A 116 4.99 0.28 -2.27
N TYR A 117 3.66 0.27 -2.20
CA TYR A 117 2.78 1.30 -2.71
C TYR A 117 2.21 2.12 -1.56
N LEU A 118 2.28 3.45 -1.71
CA LEU A 118 1.70 4.43 -0.79
C LEU A 118 0.76 5.31 -1.61
N ASN A 119 -0.54 5.02 -1.57
CA ASN A 119 -1.52 5.72 -2.38
C ASN A 119 -2.41 6.60 -1.50
N PHE A 120 -2.34 7.93 -1.70
CA PHE A 120 -3.23 8.92 -1.08
C PHE A 120 -3.33 8.81 0.45
N SER A 121 -2.20 8.52 1.09
CA SER A 121 -2.10 8.44 2.55
C SER A 121 -2.42 9.79 3.23
N ASP A 122 -2.85 9.72 4.49
CA ASP A 122 -3.19 10.90 5.28
C ASP A 122 -2.02 11.90 5.36
N PRO A 123 -2.25 13.19 5.03
CA PRO A 123 -1.17 14.18 4.95
C PRO A 123 -0.68 14.69 6.30
N TRP A 124 -1.42 14.44 7.41
CA TRP A 124 -1.07 14.88 8.75
C TRP A 124 -0.55 16.33 8.78
N PRO A 125 -1.40 17.35 8.55
CA PRO A 125 -0.98 18.71 8.19
C PRO A 125 -0.20 19.44 9.30
N LYS A 126 -0.35 19.00 10.58
CA LYS A 126 0.36 19.62 11.70
C LYS A 126 1.81 19.13 11.75
N ALA A 127 2.80 20.04 11.84
CA ALA A 127 4.22 19.70 11.88
C ALA A 127 4.57 18.67 12.98
N ARG A 128 3.96 18.75 14.18
CA ARG A 128 4.14 17.79 15.26
C ARG A 128 3.71 16.35 14.91
N HIS A 129 3.02 16.15 13.80
CA HIS A 129 2.58 14.84 13.33
C HIS A 129 3.38 14.37 12.09
N ALA A 130 4.46 15.05 11.71
CA ALA A 130 5.25 14.70 10.52
C ALA A 130 5.70 13.24 10.52
N SER A 131 6.13 12.71 11.67
CA SER A 131 6.53 11.31 11.82
C SER A 131 5.42 10.27 11.59
N ARG A 132 4.14 10.71 11.46
CA ARG A 132 3.00 9.84 11.13
C ARG A 132 2.78 9.71 9.62
N ARG A 133 3.39 10.59 8.83
CA ARG A 133 3.31 10.52 7.36
C ARG A 133 4.03 9.26 6.89
N LEU A 134 3.41 8.49 6.03
CA LEU A 134 3.98 7.22 5.54
C LEU A 134 5.25 7.42 4.70
N THR A 135 5.58 8.64 4.32
CA THR A 135 6.81 9.02 3.61
C THR A 135 7.85 9.70 4.49
N SER A 136 7.62 9.77 5.81
CA SER A 136 8.61 10.32 6.74
C SER A 136 9.85 9.44 6.85
N ARG A 137 10.99 10.03 7.22
CA ARG A 137 12.26 9.29 7.44
C ARG A 137 12.12 8.14 8.45
N GLU A 138 11.23 8.27 9.42
CA GLU A 138 10.93 7.20 10.37
C GLU A 138 10.26 6.01 9.68
N PHE A 139 9.34 6.26 8.73
CA PHE A 139 8.74 5.20 7.94
C PHE A 139 9.70 4.66 6.89
N LEU A 140 10.45 5.51 6.20
CA LEU A 140 11.49 5.09 5.24
C LEU A 140 12.52 4.17 5.91
N SER A 141 12.90 4.45 7.16
CA SER A 141 13.77 3.55 7.96
C SER A 141 13.12 2.20 8.27
N ARG A 142 11.79 2.12 8.42
CA ARG A 142 11.08 0.84 8.60
C ARG A 142 11.01 0.05 7.30
N TYR A 143 10.73 0.72 6.20
CA TYR A 143 10.70 0.08 4.87
C TYR A 143 12.06 -0.47 4.48
N ASP A 144 13.14 0.24 4.79
CA ASP A 144 14.51 -0.25 4.58
C ASP A 144 14.80 -1.59 5.28
N LYS A 145 14.14 -1.87 6.40
CA LYS A 145 14.32 -3.13 7.14
C LYS A 145 13.63 -4.34 6.52
N ILE A 146 12.76 -4.15 5.53
CA ILE A 146 11.94 -5.21 4.95
C ILE A 146 12.11 -5.34 3.44
N LEU A 147 12.48 -4.25 2.76
CA LEU A 147 12.64 -4.23 1.31
C LEU A 147 13.88 -5.01 0.87
N LYS A 148 13.79 -5.61 -0.32
CA LYS A 148 14.95 -6.09 -1.07
C LYS A 148 15.92 -4.96 -1.36
N GLU A 149 17.16 -5.31 -1.69
CA GLU A 149 18.21 -4.33 -2.02
C GLU A 149 17.84 -3.47 -3.24
N ASP A 150 17.20 -4.08 -4.25
CA ASP A 150 16.67 -3.44 -5.45
C ASP A 150 15.20 -3.02 -5.33
N GLY A 151 14.62 -3.15 -4.13
CA GLY A 151 13.21 -2.84 -3.87
C GLY A 151 12.89 -1.35 -3.99
N THR A 152 11.67 -1.06 -4.43
CA THR A 152 11.22 0.31 -4.68
C THR A 152 10.00 0.68 -3.84
N ILE A 153 9.82 1.99 -3.64
CA ILE A 153 8.58 2.57 -3.09
C ILE A 153 7.98 3.49 -4.15
N GLU A 154 6.71 3.28 -4.45
CA GLU A 154 5.91 4.18 -5.28
C GLU A 154 4.93 4.94 -4.39
N PHE A 155 4.93 6.27 -4.50
CA PHE A 155 4.05 7.15 -3.75
C PHE A 155 3.24 8.02 -4.68
N LYS A 156 1.91 8.06 -4.48
CA LYS A 156 0.97 8.95 -5.19
C LYS A 156 0.15 9.77 -4.20
N THR A 157 -0.06 11.04 -4.52
CA THR A 157 -0.91 11.95 -3.75
C THR A 157 -1.35 13.14 -4.59
N ASP A 158 -2.54 13.69 -4.31
CA ASP A 158 -3.01 14.99 -4.80
C ASP A 158 -2.61 16.13 -3.85
N ASN A 159 -2.08 15.81 -2.67
CA ASN A 159 -1.66 16.79 -1.68
C ASN A 159 -0.24 17.28 -1.95
N ARG A 160 -0.11 18.45 -2.57
CA ARG A 160 1.18 19.07 -2.93
C ARG A 160 2.09 19.26 -1.73
N GLY A 161 1.58 19.71 -0.58
CA GLY A 161 2.40 19.93 0.62
C GLY A 161 2.95 18.63 1.21
N LEU A 162 2.19 17.52 1.15
CA LEU A 162 2.70 16.21 1.51
C LEU A 162 3.76 15.73 0.51
N PHE A 163 3.56 16.00 -0.77
CA PHE A 163 4.51 15.58 -1.80
C PHE A 163 5.85 16.33 -1.68
N ASP A 164 5.82 17.67 -1.51
CA ASP A 164 7.02 18.48 -1.29
C ASP A 164 7.79 18.00 -0.05
N PHE A 165 7.10 17.80 1.08
CA PHE A 165 7.69 17.20 2.28
C PHE A 165 8.35 15.84 1.98
N SER A 166 7.67 14.98 1.20
CA SER A 166 8.19 13.65 0.88
C SER A 166 9.47 13.71 0.04
N LEU A 167 9.57 14.65 -0.90
CA LEU A 167 10.78 14.86 -1.69
C LEU A 167 11.96 15.32 -0.82
N GLU A 168 11.71 16.09 0.26
CA GLU A 168 12.76 16.50 1.21
C GLU A 168 13.21 15.33 2.09
N GLU A 169 12.28 14.45 2.52
CA GLU A 169 12.60 13.31 3.39
C GLU A 169 13.44 12.23 2.68
N VAL A 170 13.32 12.09 1.36
CA VAL A 170 14.02 11.04 0.57
C VAL A 170 15.53 11.11 0.76
N PRO A 171 16.25 12.20 0.43
CA PRO A 171 17.70 12.29 0.60
C PRO A 171 18.11 12.28 2.08
N GLU A 172 17.33 12.88 2.97
CA GLU A 172 17.59 12.91 4.42
C GLU A 172 17.56 11.51 5.05
N ALA A 173 16.75 10.60 4.48
CA ALA A 173 16.70 9.20 4.89
C ALA A 173 17.74 8.32 4.15
N GLY A 174 18.56 8.90 3.28
CA GLY A 174 19.56 8.19 2.47
C GLY A 174 18.96 7.39 1.31
N TRP A 175 17.78 7.74 0.83
CA TRP A 175 17.14 7.15 -0.33
C TRP A 175 17.43 7.95 -1.61
N LYS A 176 17.29 7.31 -2.76
CA LYS A 176 17.47 7.93 -4.08
C LYS A 176 16.10 8.13 -4.74
N LEU A 177 15.91 9.34 -5.27
CA LEU A 177 14.76 9.63 -6.12
C LEU A 177 15.07 9.15 -7.54
N GLU A 178 14.33 8.17 -8.04
CA GLU A 178 14.50 7.65 -9.40
C GLU A 178 13.70 8.45 -10.42
N ALA A 179 12.43 8.74 -10.10
CA ALA A 179 11.55 9.51 -10.95
C ALA A 179 10.50 10.25 -10.11
N HIS A 180 10.04 11.41 -10.60
CA HIS A 180 8.89 12.10 -10.02
C HIS A 180 8.18 12.96 -11.04
N THR A 181 6.91 13.24 -10.77
CA THR A 181 6.10 14.19 -11.49
C THR A 181 5.11 14.88 -10.56
N PHE A 182 4.77 16.11 -10.87
CA PHE A 182 3.73 16.86 -10.16
C PHE A 182 2.35 16.75 -10.84
N ASP A 183 2.32 16.11 -12.02
CA ASP A 183 1.09 15.85 -12.76
C ASP A 183 1.23 14.55 -13.54
N LEU A 184 0.83 13.45 -12.89
CA LEU A 184 0.97 12.10 -13.42
C LEU A 184 0.20 11.91 -14.72
N HIS A 185 -1.04 12.41 -14.78
CA HIS A 185 -1.93 12.18 -15.92
C HIS A 185 -1.50 12.92 -17.20
N HIS A 186 -0.60 13.89 -17.09
CA HIS A 186 0.04 14.58 -18.23
C HIS A 186 1.50 14.18 -18.42
N ASN A 187 1.97 13.11 -17.75
CA ASN A 187 3.32 12.57 -17.90
C ASN A 187 3.25 11.18 -18.54
N GLU A 188 3.46 11.11 -19.86
CA GLU A 188 3.32 9.87 -20.62
C GLU A 188 4.23 8.74 -20.10
N GLU A 189 5.46 9.05 -19.73
CA GLU A 189 6.42 8.06 -19.23
C GLU A 189 5.97 7.45 -17.90
N MET A 190 5.57 8.27 -16.94
CA MET A 190 5.15 7.80 -15.60
C MET A 190 3.72 7.24 -15.57
N MET A 191 2.94 7.45 -16.64
CA MET A 191 1.62 6.82 -16.81
C MET A 191 1.71 5.38 -17.32
N VAL A 192 2.83 4.95 -17.89
CA VAL A 192 3.00 3.56 -18.34
C VAL A 192 2.77 2.60 -17.16
N GLY A 193 1.81 1.70 -17.29
CA GLY A 193 1.46 0.72 -16.25
C GLY A 193 0.78 1.30 -15.00
N ASN A 194 0.34 2.56 -15.03
CA ASN A 194 -0.38 3.15 -13.90
C ASN A 194 -1.76 2.52 -13.72
N VAL A 195 -2.01 2.00 -12.53
CA VAL A 195 -3.33 1.53 -12.10
C VAL A 195 -3.90 2.57 -11.14
N MET A 196 -5.11 3.04 -11.43
CA MET A 196 -5.74 4.09 -10.62
C MET A 196 -6.43 3.51 -9.39
N THR A 197 -6.33 4.21 -8.25
CA THR A 197 -7.22 3.97 -7.10
C THR A 197 -8.60 4.59 -7.34
N GLU A 198 -9.62 4.21 -6.54
CA GLU A 198 -10.94 4.90 -6.55
C GLU A 198 -10.79 6.41 -6.28
N TYR A 199 -9.82 6.77 -5.43
CA TYR A 199 -9.54 8.16 -5.09
C TYR A 199 -8.90 8.91 -6.27
N GLU A 200 -7.90 8.32 -6.90
CA GLU A 200 -7.22 8.89 -8.06
C GLU A 200 -8.20 9.17 -9.21
N GLU A 201 -9.02 8.17 -9.58
CA GLU A 201 -10.02 8.31 -10.63
C GLU A 201 -10.98 9.47 -10.36
N LYS A 202 -11.48 9.57 -9.12
CA LYS A 202 -12.39 10.63 -8.72
C LYS A 202 -11.74 12.01 -8.80
N PHE A 203 -10.54 12.17 -8.25
CA PHE A 203 -9.94 13.50 -8.11
C PHE A 203 -9.26 13.97 -9.40
N SER A 204 -8.68 13.07 -10.19
CA SER A 204 -8.16 13.41 -11.52
C SER A 204 -9.27 13.83 -12.48
N SER A 205 -10.45 13.17 -12.44
CA SER A 205 -11.61 13.57 -13.24
C SER A 205 -12.16 14.97 -12.89
N MET A 206 -11.83 15.46 -11.69
CA MET A 206 -12.15 16.83 -11.25
C MET A 206 -11.06 17.86 -11.64
N GLY A 207 -10.01 17.42 -12.36
CA GLY A 207 -8.89 18.26 -12.78
C GLY A 207 -7.80 18.47 -11.73
N ASN A 208 -7.81 17.70 -10.64
CA ASN A 208 -6.74 17.77 -9.65
C ASN A 208 -5.50 17.03 -10.17
N PRO A 209 -4.32 17.70 -10.23
CA PRO A 209 -3.09 17.03 -10.61
C PRO A 209 -2.70 16.00 -9.54
N ILE A 210 -2.22 14.84 -10.00
CA ILE A 210 -1.71 13.77 -9.13
C ILE A 210 -0.19 13.78 -9.17
N CYS A 211 0.43 13.96 -8.01
CA CYS A 211 1.87 13.84 -7.87
C CYS A 211 2.23 12.35 -7.71
N LYS A 212 3.32 11.92 -8.35
CA LYS A 212 3.91 10.57 -8.19
C LYS A 212 5.41 10.66 -8.04
N MET A 213 5.98 9.84 -7.18
CA MET A 213 7.43 9.56 -7.14
C MET A 213 7.73 8.08 -7.01
N ILE A 214 8.91 7.70 -7.48
CA ILE A 214 9.51 6.38 -7.32
C ILE A 214 10.85 6.58 -6.65
N ILE A 215 11.08 5.86 -5.56
CA ILE A 215 12.33 5.93 -4.81
C ILE A 215 12.88 4.53 -4.54
N ARG A 216 14.19 4.44 -4.36
CA ARG A 216 14.88 3.22 -3.90
C ARG A 216 15.99 3.54 -2.92
N ARG A 217 16.54 2.50 -2.30
CA ARG A 217 17.66 2.61 -1.38
C ARG A 217 19.00 2.89 -2.11
#